data_cb37ab34c390a2552c2be7505966fbd7
#
_entry.id   cb37ab34c390a2552c2be7505966fbd7
#
_cell.length_a   1.000
_cell.length_b   1.000
_cell.length_c   1.000
_cell.angle_alpha   90.00
_cell.angle_beta   90.00
_cell.angle_gamma   90.00
#
_symmetry.space_group_name_H-M   'P 1'
#
loop_
_entity.id
_entity.type
_entity.pdbx_description
1 polymer ?
#
loop_
_entity_poly.entity_id
_entity_poly.type
_entity_poly.pdbx_seq_one_letter_code
_entity_poly.pdbx_strand_id
1 'polypeptide(L)'
;MDGTQDHTPPAEGLFGRPLFSDPMARALSRVGVVDVGSNSVRLVVFDGAARSPAYFYNEKLLCGLGSGMSETGRLNPEGRVRALKALHRFQALAEGMGITPLTTVATAAVRDAEDGPDFCEEVLRETGLKLWVIDGEEEARLSAQGVLLGWPGSFGLVCDIGGSSMELANLSDGAVGRRLTSPLGPLKLSGIGGGKKGLKQHIRTVMEDLHAAMDHETGKRLFLVGGSWRAIAKIDMERRTYPLHVLHEYRMQPRDIGKVADFIAETDADDLRARCGISSGRMALVPVASLILRQLIRTFRPKDITISSYGIREGMLYEQMPQALRDRDPLIEACRFAEAKDARMPGFGKVLYSFVTPLFPRAGWQRQRIIKAACLLHDVSWRAHPDYRAEVCFDYATRANLGGLKHEERVFLGLALMHRYSNKRDGTRFDDLFDLLPGPDQQEAEILGKAMRLGAMLWLQPGEQPASLTWRPNLKRLELDLSREAAPLFGEVAEARFGSLATTLGAEPQVKITR
;
A
#
# COMPACT_ATOMS: atom_id res chain seq x y z
N MET A 1 30.31 -35.45 22.96
CA MET A 1 29.97 -35.27 21.53
C MET A 1 29.56 -33.85 21.37
N ASP A 2 30.52 -32.99 21.05
CA ASP A 2 30.30 -31.56 20.84
C ASP A 2 29.66 -31.34 19.48
N GLY A 3 28.43 -30.90 19.50
CA GLY A 3 27.71 -30.45 18.31
C GLY A 3 28.01 -28.97 18.06
N THR A 4 29.13 -28.67 17.42
CA THR A 4 29.38 -27.36 16.84
C THR A 4 28.37 -27.11 15.74
N GLN A 5 27.33 -26.31 16.03
CA GLN A 5 26.48 -25.72 15.02
C GLN A 5 27.36 -24.78 14.16
N ASP A 6 27.48 -25.14 12.91
CA ASP A 6 28.17 -24.39 11.88
C ASP A 6 27.37 -23.11 11.61
N HIS A 7 27.72 -22.02 12.29
CA HIS A 7 27.20 -20.68 12.05
C HIS A 7 27.90 -20.08 10.83
N THR A 8 27.60 -20.63 9.65
CA THR A 8 27.90 -19.90 8.42
C THR A 8 27.06 -18.63 8.41
N PRO A 9 27.66 -17.43 8.46
CA PRO A 9 26.89 -16.20 8.37
C PRO A 9 26.13 -16.21 7.04
N PRO A 10 24.86 -15.78 7.01
CA PRO A 10 24.12 -15.69 5.76
C PRO A 10 24.92 -14.82 4.79
N ALA A 11 25.03 -15.27 3.55
CA ALA A 11 25.71 -14.56 2.48
C ALA A 11 25.25 -13.10 2.49
N GLU A 12 26.18 -12.16 2.49
CA GLU A 12 25.88 -10.74 2.38
C GLU A 12 25.16 -10.53 1.04
N GLY A 13 23.84 -10.32 1.10
CA GLY A 13 23.05 -9.94 -0.06
C GLY A 13 23.48 -8.56 -0.57
N LEU A 14 23.01 -8.19 -1.75
CA LEU A 14 23.32 -6.92 -2.43
C LEU A 14 23.17 -5.69 -1.50
N PHE A 15 22.32 -5.76 -0.49
CA PHE A 15 21.96 -4.69 0.45
C PHE A 15 22.55 -4.87 1.87
N GLY A 16 23.49 -5.79 2.10
CA GLY A 16 24.08 -6.04 3.40
C GLY A 16 23.23 -6.95 4.31
N ARG A 17 23.53 -6.94 5.61
CA ARG A 17 22.84 -7.79 6.60
C ARG A 17 21.37 -7.39 6.75
N PRO A 18 20.45 -8.35 6.99
CA PRO A 18 19.06 -8.05 7.30
C PRO A 18 18.96 -7.02 8.43
N LEU A 19 18.20 -5.94 8.23
CA LEU A 19 18.00 -4.88 9.23
C LEU A 19 17.35 -5.38 10.52
N PHE A 20 16.67 -6.50 10.46
CA PHE A 20 15.91 -7.09 11.56
C PHE A 20 16.45 -8.48 11.84
N SER A 21 17.43 -8.57 12.74
CA SER A 21 17.96 -9.85 13.22
C SER A 21 16.96 -10.59 14.13
N ASP A 22 16.07 -9.85 14.80
CA ASP A 22 15.00 -10.40 15.64
C ASP A 22 13.63 -10.24 14.98
N PRO A 23 13.00 -11.34 14.50
CA PRO A 23 11.65 -11.30 13.92
C PRO A 23 10.57 -10.79 14.87
N MET A 24 10.84 -10.80 16.17
CA MET A 24 9.93 -10.33 17.21
C MET A 24 10.15 -8.86 17.58
N ALA A 25 11.27 -8.28 17.18
CA ALA A 25 11.58 -6.88 17.44
C ALA A 25 10.53 -5.98 16.76
N ARG A 26 9.75 -5.31 17.58
CA ARG A 26 8.76 -4.29 17.15
C ARG A 26 9.33 -2.89 17.21
N ALA A 27 10.40 -2.70 17.97
CA ALA A 27 11.10 -1.45 18.08
C ALA A 27 12.05 -1.35 16.89
N LEU A 28 11.77 -0.46 16.01
CA LEU A 28 12.23 -0.51 14.66
C LEU A 28 13.07 0.73 14.42
N SER A 29 14.29 0.50 14.02
CA SER A 29 15.14 1.55 13.48
C SER A 29 14.53 2.09 12.18
N ARG A 30 14.65 3.38 11.97
CA ARG A 30 14.31 4.00 10.69
C ARG A 30 15.21 3.44 9.59
N VAL A 31 14.63 3.21 8.42
CA VAL A 31 15.34 2.68 7.25
C VAL A 31 15.27 3.71 6.14
N GLY A 32 16.44 4.14 5.67
CA GLY A 32 16.54 5.06 4.54
C GLY A 32 16.91 4.34 3.25
N VAL A 33 16.17 4.61 2.17
CA VAL A 33 16.47 4.11 0.83
C VAL A 33 16.49 5.27 -0.16
N VAL A 34 17.44 5.22 -1.09
CA VAL A 34 17.56 6.19 -2.19
C VAL A 34 17.43 5.46 -3.51
N ASP A 35 16.60 6.00 -4.38
CA ASP A 35 16.35 5.51 -5.73
C ASP A 35 16.82 6.58 -6.73
N VAL A 36 17.83 6.25 -7.54
CA VAL A 36 18.42 7.12 -8.58
C VAL A 36 17.92 6.65 -9.93
N GLY A 37 16.80 7.23 -10.35
CA GLY A 37 16.17 6.91 -11.63
C GLY A 37 16.50 7.91 -12.75
N SER A 38 16.07 7.60 -13.97
CA SER A 38 16.33 8.41 -15.17
C SER A 38 15.80 9.85 -15.07
N ASN A 39 14.68 10.06 -14.39
CA ASN A 39 14.04 11.39 -14.30
C ASN A 39 14.20 12.03 -12.91
N SER A 40 14.40 11.27 -11.87
CA SER A 40 14.40 11.79 -10.50
C SER A 40 15.25 10.96 -9.55
N VAL A 41 15.82 11.64 -8.56
CA VAL A 41 16.44 11.02 -7.39
C VAL A 41 15.50 11.18 -6.21
N ARG A 42 15.30 10.13 -5.42
CA ARG A 42 14.33 10.13 -4.32
C ARG A 42 14.87 9.44 -3.08
N LEU A 43 14.79 10.16 -1.96
CA LEU A 43 14.99 9.59 -0.61
C LEU A 43 13.64 9.23 -0.01
N VAL A 44 13.54 8.04 0.55
CA VAL A 44 12.44 7.63 1.42
C VAL A 44 13.03 7.10 2.72
N VAL A 45 12.54 7.63 3.83
CA VAL A 45 12.80 7.09 5.17
C VAL A 45 11.51 6.46 5.67
N PHE A 46 11.58 5.18 5.92
CA PHE A 46 10.48 4.46 6.56
C PHE A 46 10.60 4.59 8.08
N ASP A 47 9.48 4.78 8.77
CA ASP A 47 9.46 4.62 10.20
C ASP A 47 9.49 3.13 10.57
N GLY A 48 9.75 2.84 11.81
CA GLY A 48 10.03 1.50 12.21
C GLY A 48 8.90 0.47 12.16
N ALA A 49 7.73 0.71 11.57
CA ALA A 49 6.67 -0.31 11.45
C ALA A 49 7.00 -1.33 10.36
N ALA A 50 7.94 -2.22 10.62
CA ALA A 50 8.64 -3.06 9.64
C ALA A 50 7.74 -3.73 8.60
N ARG A 51 6.63 -4.35 9.00
CA ARG A 51 5.76 -5.08 8.04
C ARG A 51 4.79 -4.18 7.29
N SER A 52 4.45 -3.03 7.84
CA SER A 52 3.61 -2.01 7.21
C SER A 52 4.20 -0.62 7.50
N PRO A 53 5.33 -0.28 6.89
CA PRO A 53 6.06 0.93 7.20
C PRO A 53 5.30 2.17 6.73
N ALA A 54 5.30 3.21 7.57
CA ALA A 54 4.88 4.53 7.17
C ALA A 54 6.06 5.33 6.64
N TYR A 55 5.79 6.29 5.76
CA TYR A 55 6.81 7.21 5.27
C TYR A 55 7.08 8.29 6.32
N PHE A 56 8.20 8.16 7.02
CA PHE A 56 8.65 9.17 7.99
C PHE A 56 9.18 10.42 7.29
N TYR A 57 9.93 10.22 6.19
CA TYR A 57 10.43 11.29 5.33
C TYR A 57 10.38 10.84 3.88
N ASN A 58 10.10 11.78 2.97
CA ASN A 58 9.99 11.47 1.55
C ASN A 58 10.28 12.73 0.73
N GLU A 59 11.43 12.75 0.07
CA GLU A 59 11.84 13.86 -0.81
C GLU A 59 12.19 13.34 -2.19
N LYS A 60 11.66 14.00 -3.21
CA LYS A 60 11.88 13.69 -4.62
C LYS A 60 12.41 14.93 -5.34
N LEU A 61 13.54 14.79 -5.98
CA LEU A 61 14.14 15.84 -6.83
C LEU A 61 14.14 15.39 -8.30
N LEU A 62 13.63 16.27 -9.17
CA LEU A 62 13.65 16.03 -10.61
C LEU A 62 15.03 16.44 -11.15
N CYS A 63 15.83 15.45 -11.50
CA CYS A 63 17.19 15.64 -11.97
C CYS A 63 17.30 15.55 -13.50
N GLY A 64 16.52 14.65 -14.12
CA GLY A 64 16.55 14.43 -15.57
C GLY A 64 17.87 13.80 -16.03
N LEU A 65 18.43 12.87 -15.25
CA LEU A 65 19.70 12.19 -15.57
C LEU A 65 19.71 11.57 -16.97
N GLY A 66 18.59 10.96 -17.40
CA GLY A 66 18.45 10.29 -18.69
C GLY A 66 18.00 11.21 -19.84
N SER A 67 17.89 12.52 -19.62
CA SER A 67 17.45 13.44 -20.67
C SER A 67 18.52 13.59 -21.76
N GLY A 68 18.14 13.33 -23.03
CA GLY A 68 19.06 13.39 -24.18
C GLY A 68 20.00 12.19 -24.29
N MET A 69 19.90 11.19 -23.42
CA MET A 69 20.80 10.04 -23.41
C MET A 69 20.64 9.14 -24.66
N SER A 70 19.47 9.10 -25.27
CA SER A 70 19.25 8.39 -26.54
C SER A 70 20.08 8.91 -27.69
N GLU A 71 20.51 10.16 -27.64
CA GLU A 71 21.31 10.83 -28.67
C GLU A 71 22.81 10.84 -28.34
N THR A 72 23.12 10.99 -27.05
CA THR A 72 24.50 11.20 -26.60
C THR A 72 25.17 9.94 -26.03
N GLY A 73 24.42 8.92 -25.64
CA GLY A 73 24.93 7.75 -24.89
C GLY A 73 25.36 8.08 -23.46
N ARG A 74 25.26 9.34 -23.02
CA ARG A 74 25.81 9.82 -21.74
C ARG A 74 24.75 10.45 -20.87
N LEU A 75 25.00 10.49 -19.56
CA LEU A 75 24.13 11.18 -18.60
C LEU A 75 24.01 12.67 -18.95
N ASN A 76 22.85 13.24 -18.74
CA ASN A 76 22.64 14.67 -18.91
C ASN A 76 23.54 15.47 -17.94
N PRO A 77 24.41 16.38 -18.44
CA PRO A 77 25.39 17.07 -17.60
C PRO A 77 24.77 17.90 -16.47
N GLU A 78 23.69 18.64 -16.77
CA GLU A 78 22.96 19.41 -15.74
C GLU A 78 22.20 18.47 -14.78
N GLY A 79 21.68 17.38 -15.32
CA GLY A 79 21.03 16.32 -14.54
C GLY A 79 21.99 15.68 -13.53
N ARG A 80 23.23 15.41 -13.95
CA ARG A 80 24.30 14.88 -13.11
C ARG A 80 24.62 15.82 -11.95
N VAL A 81 24.80 17.13 -12.22
CA VAL A 81 25.02 18.13 -11.16
C VAL A 81 23.86 18.20 -10.18
N ARG A 82 22.61 18.18 -10.66
CA ARG A 82 21.42 18.18 -9.82
C ARG A 82 21.33 16.93 -8.96
N ALA A 83 21.62 15.76 -9.53
CA ALA A 83 21.59 14.48 -8.82
C ALA A 83 22.65 14.42 -7.72
N LEU A 84 23.89 14.89 -8.00
CA LEU A 84 24.94 14.94 -7.00
C LEU A 84 24.57 15.85 -5.82
N LYS A 85 24.02 17.04 -6.09
CA LYS A 85 23.52 17.95 -5.05
C LYS A 85 22.39 17.31 -4.23
N ALA A 86 21.50 16.56 -4.87
CA ALA A 86 20.44 15.83 -4.19
C ALA A 86 21.00 14.76 -3.25
N LEU A 87 22.01 13.99 -3.71
CA LEU A 87 22.65 12.94 -2.93
C LEU A 87 23.41 13.49 -1.73
N HIS A 88 24.14 14.60 -1.88
CA HIS A 88 24.74 15.33 -0.74
C HIS A 88 23.69 15.71 0.31
N ARG A 89 22.58 16.30 -0.14
CA ARG A 89 21.49 16.67 0.75
C ARG A 89 20.88 15.44 1.45
N PHE A 90 20.70 14.34 0.76
CA PHE A 90 20.13 13.13 1.31
C PHE A 90 21.05 12.47 2.34
N GLN A 91 22.36 12.51 2.10
CA GLN A 91 23.35 12.05 3.09
C GLN A 91 23.28 12.88 4.37
N ALA A 92 23.30 14.21 4.26
CA ALA A 92 23.21 15.10 5.42
C ALA A 92 21.89 14.92 6.20
N LEU A 93 20.77 14.71 5.48
CA LEU A 93 19.47 14.41 6.12
C LEU A 93 19.49 13.08 6.87
N ALA A 94 20.08 12.05 6.27
CA ALA A 94 20.18 10.73 6.89
C ALA A 94 21.04 10.78 8.16
N GLU A 95 22.19 11.45 8.11
CA GLU A 95 23.06 11.67 9.28
C GLU A 95 22.30 12.40 10.40
N GLY A 96 21.60 13.51 10.07
CA GLY A 96 20.81 14.28 11.03
C GLY A 96 19.64 13.48 11.63
N MET A 97 19.12 12.48 10.93
CA MET A 97 18.07 11.58 11.41
C MET A 97 18.63 10.32 12.11
N GLY A 98 19.94 10.15 12.18
CA GLY A 98 20.59 8.96 12.75
C GLY A 98 20.38 7.70 11.91
N ILE A 99 20.27 7.85 10.59
CA ILE A 99 20.04 6.73 9.65
C ILE A 99 21.35 6.41 8.94
N THR A 100 21.95 5.31 9.31
CA THR A 100 23.16 4.80 8.65
C THR A 100 23.16 3.27 8.64
N PRO A 101 23.50 2.63 7.52
CA PRO A 101 23.76 3.21 6.21
C PRO A 101 22.47 3.52 5.41
N LEU A 102 22.57 4.45 4.46
CA LEU A 102 21.56 4.59 3.39
C LEU A 102 21.77 3.50 2.33
N THR A 103 20.71 2.78 1.97
CA THR A 103 20.72 1.88 0.82
C THR A 103 20.39 2.68 -0.44
N THR A 104 21.34 2.77 -1.38
CA THR A 104 21.21 3.58 -2.59
C THR A 104 21.29 2.71 -3.83
N VAL A 105 20.22 2.70 -4.65
CA VAL A 105 20.20 2.00 -5.94
C VAL A 105 20.14 2.99 -7.09
N ALA A 106 20.77 2.62 -8.19
CA ALA A 106 20.66 3.33 -9.47
C ALA A 106 20.16 2.36 -10.54
N THR A 107 19.30 2.87 -11.40
CA THR A 107 18.61 2.07 -12.43
C THR A 107 19.04 2.47 -13.84
N ALA A 108 18.17 2.29 -14.83
CA ALA A 108 18.43 2.34 -16.26
C ALA A 108 19.34 3.50 -16.72
N ALA A 109 19.17 4.74 -16.25
CA ALA A 109 19.99 5.84 -16.74
C ALA A 109 21.46 5.69 -16.39
N VAL A 110 21.77 5.34 -15.13
CA VAL A 110 23.17 5.14 -14.69
C VAL A 110 23.74 3.85 -15.28
N ARG A 111 22.92 2.81 -15.37
CA ARG A 111 23.30 1.51 -15.92
C ARG A 111 23.69 1.58 -17.40
N ASP A 112 22.88 2.29 -18.20
CA ASP A 112 22.98 2.27 -19.66
C ASP A 112 23.89 3.40 -20.21
N ALA A 113 24.30 4.37 -19.37
CA ALA A 113 25.18 5.47 -19.77
C ALA A 113 26.65 5.07 -19.82
N GLU A 114 27.38 5.52 -20.86
CA GLU A 114 28.83 5.31 -20.99
C GLU A 114 29.62 5.87 -19.80
N ASP A 115 29.18 7.01 -19.24
CA ASP A 115 29.76 7.69 -18.08
C ASP A 115 29.06 7.34 -16.74
N GLY A 116 28.26 6.27 -16.72
CA GLY A 116 27.62 5.78 -15.51
C GLY A 116 28.60 5.36 -14.42
N PRO A 117 29.66 4.56 -14.73
CA PRO A 117 30.70 4.22 -13.76
C PRO A 117 31.39 5.45 -13.17
N ASP A 118 31.77 6.44 -14.00
CA ASP A 118 32.39 7.70 -13.54
C ASP A 118 31.48 8.46 -12.58
N PHE A 119 30.17 8.47 -12.85
CA PHE A 119 29.19 9.09 -11.94
C PHE A 119 29.10 8.34 -10.61
N CYS A 120 29.15 7.02 -10.60
CA CYS A 120 29.16 6.24 -9.36
C CYS A 120 30.41 6.53 -8.51
N GLU A 121 31.58 6.63 -9.14
CA GLU A 121 32.82 7.00 -8.46
C GLU A 121 32.77 8.45 -7.92
N GLU A 122 32.25 9.38 -8.68
CA GLU A 122 32.04 10.76 -8.26
C GLU A 122 31.13 10.83 -7.02
N VAL A 123 29.99 10.13 -7.05
CA VAL A 123 29.06 10.08 -5.90
C VAL A 123 29.74 9.50 -4.67
N LEU A 124 30.47 8.40 -4.81
CA LEU A 124 31.18 7.78 -3.69
C LEU A 124 32.22 8.74 -3.09
N ARG A 125 33.01 9.41 -3.94
CA ARG A 125 34.05 10.35 -3.51
C ARG A 125 33.46 11.58 -2.82
N GLU A 126 32.40 12.15 -3.37
CA GLU A 126 31.83 13.42 -2.91
C GLU A 126 30.89 13.24 -1.70
N THR A 127 30.16 12.13 -1.62
CA THR A 127 29.11 11.93 -0.61
C THR A 127 29.34 10.76 0.34
N GLY A 128 30.29 9.87 0.03
CA GLY A 128 30.46 8.60 0.75
C GLY A 128 29.38 7.54 0.44
N LEU A 129 28.38 7.87 -0.38
CA LEU A 129 27.31 6.94 -0.75
C LEU A 129 27.76 6.01 -1.87
N LYS A 130 27.64 4.71 -1.64
CA LYS A 130 27.86 3.70 -2.68
C LYS A 130 26.56 3.50 -3.47
N LEU A 131 26.57 3.86 -4.75
CA LEU A 131 25.46 3.55 -5.65
C LEU A 131 25.54 2.08 -6.10
N TRP A 132 24.48 1.32 -5.83
CA TRP A 132 24.31 -0.03 -6.35
C TRP A 132 23.56 0.05 -7.67
N VAL A 133 24.28 -0.10 -8.78
CA VAL A 133 23.68 -0.14 -10.12
C VAL A 133 23.09 -1.54 -10.33
N ILE A 134 21.76 -1.59 -10.43
CA ILE A 134 21.01 -2.84 -10.60
C ILE A 134 20.63 -3.04 -12.07
N ASP A 135 20.59 -4.30 -12.51
CA ASP A 135 20.07 -4.66 -13.80
C ASP A 135 18.53 -4.62 -13.85
N GLY A 136 17.95 -4.78 -15.04
CA GLY A 136 16.49 -4.68 -15.19
C GLY A 136 15.73 -5.85 -14.58
N GLU A 137 16.34 -7.04 -14.45
CA GLU A 137 15.72 -8.19 -13.78
C GLU A 137 15.68 -7.98 -12.27
N GLU A 138 16.71 -7.37 -11.71
CA GLU A 138 16.76 -7.01 -10.30
C GLU A 138 15.78 -5.86 -9.98
N GLU A 139 15.65 -4.89 -10.90
CA GLU A 139 14.63 -3.83 -10.81
C GLU A 139 13.22 -4.43 -10.82
N ALA A 140 12.95 -5.41 -11.72
CA ALA A 140 11.69 -6.16 -11.74
C ALA A 140 11.44 -6.94 -10.44
N ARG A 141 12.49 -7.57 -9.88
CA ARG A 141 12.41 -8.33 -8.63
C ARG A 141 12.03 -7.43 -7.45
N LEU A 142 12.71 -6.32 -7.30
CA LEU A 142 12.45 -5.37 -6.23
C LEU A 142 11.06 -4.75 -6.35
N SER A 143 10.63 -4.38 -7.55
CA SER A 143 9.28 -3.86 -7.76
C SER A 143 8.20 -4.89 -7.43
N ALA A 144 8.42 -6.16 -7.76
CA ALA A 144 7.53 -7.25 -7.40
C ALA A 144 7.50 -7.51 -5.87
N GLN A 145 8.64 -7.42 -5.20
CA GLN A 145 8.70 -7.49 -3.74
C GLN A 145 7.97 -6.31 -3.07
N GLY A 146 7.99 -5.13 -3.68
CA GLY A 146 7.17 -4.00 -3.25
C GLY A 146 5.67 -4.36 -3.28
N VAL A 147 5.22 -5.06 -4.32
CA VAL A 147 3.83 -5.57 -4.37
C VAL A 147 3.57 -6.58 -3.26
N LEU A 148 4.49 -7.51 -2.98
CA LEU A 148 4.37 -8.50 -1.90
C LEU A 148 4.34 -7.85 -0.51
N LEU A 149 4.98 -6.71 -0.33
CA LEU A 149 4.87 -5.94 0.91
C LEU A 149 3.41 -5.56 1.21
N GLY A 150 2.66 -5.14 0.19
CA GLY A 150 1.24 -4.79 0.32
C GLY A 150 0.30 -6.00 0.34
N TRP A 151 0.62 -7.04 -0.44
CA TRP A 151 -0.24 -8.21 -0.62
C TRP A 151 0.55 -9.52 -0.52
N PRO A 152 0.76 -10.05 0.67
CA PRO A 152 1.39 -11.37 0.84
C PRO A 152 0.64 -12.46 0.09
N GLY A 153 1.37 -13.38 -0.51
CA GLY A 153 0.77 -14.49 -1.25
C GLY A 153 0.11 -14.11 -2.57
N SER A 154 0.43 -12.94 -3.13
CA SER A 154 -0.13 -12.49 -4.41
C SER A 154 0.26 -13.38 -5.57
N PHE A 155 -0.68 -13.53 -6.51
CA PHE A 155 -0.49 -14.19 -7.80
C PHE A 155 -0.73 -13.21 -8.94
N GLY A 156 0.06 -13.29 -9.99
CA GLY A 156 -0.17 -12.53 -11.21
C GLY A 156 1.10 -11.97 -11.82
N LEU A 157 0.92 -10.95 -12.62
CA LEU A 157 1.98 -10.25 -13.32
C LEU A 157 2.17 -8.85 -12.71
N VAL A 158 3.39 -8.51 -12.35
CA VAL A 158 3.77 -7.13 -12.00
C VAL A 158 4.34 -6.47 -13.24
N CYS A 159 3.91 -5.25 -13.52
CA CYS A 159 4.46 -4.39 -14.58
C CYS A 159 4.86 -3.06 -13.96
N ASP A 160 6.16 -2.83 -13.84
CA ASP A 160 6.71 -1.53 -13.46
C ASP A 160 7.09 -0.75 -14.72
N ILE A 161 6.72 0.52 -14.77
CA ILE A 161 7.10 1.41 -15.86
C ILE A 161 7.93 2.57 -15.33
N GLY A 162 9.20 2.55 -15.72
CA GLY A 162 10.14 3.62 -15.48
C GLY A 162 10.02 4.74 -16.54
N GLY A 163 11.06 5.57 -16.63
CA GLY A 163 11.19 6.55 -17.72
C GLY A 163 11.71 5.91 -19.00
N SER A 164 12.73 5.08 -18.88
CA SER A 164 13.48 4.51 -20.01
C SER A 164 13.21 3.03 -20.24
N SER A 165 12.65 2.32 -19.28
CA SER A 165 12.40 0.88 -19.33
C SER A 165 11.02 0.51 -18.79
N MET A 166 10.63 -0.74 -19.03
CA MET A 166 9.46 -1.39 -18.44
C MET A 166 9.85 -2.81 -18.04
N GLU A 167 9.61 -3.13 -16.79
CA GLU A 167 9.95 -4.39 -16.16
C GLU A 167 8.69 -5.23 -15.94
N LEU A 168 8.83 -6.55 -16.16
CA LEU A 168 7.79 -7.53 -15.88
C LEU A 168 8.32 -8.58 -14.90
N ALA A 169 7.49 -8.99 -13.95
CA ALA A 169 7.79 -10.07 -13.03
C ALA A 169 6.55 -10.92 -12.72
N ASN A 170 6.68 -12.24 -12.73
CA ASN A 170 5.63 -13.14 -12.26
C ASN A 170 5.65 -13.21 -10.73
N LEU A 171 4.45 -13.22 -10.14
CA LEU A 171 4.21 -13.55 -8.73
C LEU A 171 3.44 -14.86 -8.63
N SER A 172 3.92 -15.75 -7.77
CA SER A 172 3.23 -16.99 -7.41
C SER A 172 3.54 -17.33 -5.95
N ASP A 173 2.50 -17.54 -5.16
CA ASP A 173 2.58 -17.94 -3.74
C ASP A 173 3.53 -17.06 -2.88
N GLY A 174 3.51 -15.75 -3.11
CA GLY A 174 4.38 -14.84 -2.36
C GLY A 174 5.85 -14.85 -2.79
N ALA A 175 6.17 -15.54 -3.88
CA ALA A 175 7.50 -15.57 -4.47
C ALA A 175 7.56 -14.84 -5.81
N VAL A 176 8.72 -14.26 -6.13
CA VAL A 176 9.01 -13.64 -7.41
C VAL A 176 9.59 -14.69 -8.35
N GLY A 177 8.90 -14.96 -9.43
CA GLY A 177 9.31 -15.91 -10.47
C GLY A 177 10.12 -15.25 -11.59
N ARG A 178 9.76 -15.60 -12.85
CA ARG A 178 10.42 -15.08 -14.05
C ARG A 178 10.32 -13.57 -14.15
N ARG A 179 11.38 -12.94 -14.59
CA ARG A 179 11.56 -11.48 -14.68
C ARG A 179 12.11 -11.12 -16.04
N LEU A 180 11.66 -10.03 -16.58
CA LEU A 180 12.12 -9.48 -17.87
C LEU A 180 12.17 -7.97 -17.80
N THR A 181 13.06 -7.38 -18.55
CA THR A 181 13.12 -5.94 -18.82
C THR A 181 12.95 -5.65 -20.30
N SER A 182 12.50 -4.47 -20.63
CA SER A 182 12.33 -4.03 -22.01
C SER A 182 12.55 -2.52 -22.18
N PRO A 183 12.85 -2.04 -23.39
CA PRO A 183 13.03 -0.62 -23.67
C PRO A 183 11.69 0.16 -23.79
N LEU A 184 10.58 -0.35 -23.24
CA LEU A 184 9.26 0.28 -23.34
C LEU A 184 9.04 1.41 -22.33
N GLY A 185 10.09 2.16 -21.97
CA GLY A 185 9.94 3.39 -21.19
C GLY A 185 9.48 4.57 -22.05
N PRO A 186 8.49 5.37 -21.59
CA PRO A 186 7.92 6.45 -22.39
C PRO A 186 8.92 7.51 -22.88
N LEU A 187 10.01 7.77 -22.13
CA LEU A 187 11.07 8.69 -22.56
C LEU A 187 11.89 8.13 -23.72
N LYS A 188 12.17 6.82 -23.69
CA LYS A 188 12.96 6.17 -24.74
C LYS A 188 12.19 6.03 -26.05
N LEU A 189 10.87 5.93 -25.97
CA LEU A 189 10.00 5.76 -27.13
C LEU A 189 9.75 7.06 -27.92
N SER A 190 10.11 8.23 -27.40
CA SER A 190 9.92 9.51 -28.07
C SER A 190 10.73 9.63 -29.36
N GLY A 191 11.82 8.87 -29.52
CA GLY A 191 12.67 8.85 -30.71
C GLY A 191 12.31 7.82 -31.81
N ILE A 192 11.22 7.04 -31.63
CA ILE A 192 10.87 5.99 -32.59
C ILE A 192 10.32 6.58 -33.88
N GLY A 193 10.97 6.22 -34.98
CA GLY A 193 10.59 6.67 -36.35
C GLY A 193 9.24 6.12 -36.84
N GLY A 194 8.73 6.66 -37.96
CA GLY A 194 7.46 6.20 -38.56
C GLY A 194 6.20 6.77 -37.90
N GLY A 195 6.33 7.79 -37.05
CA GLY A 195 5.23 8.49 -36.43
C GLY A 195 4.36 7.56 -35.53
N LYS A 196 3.09 7.92 -35.36
CA LYS A 196 2.15 7.17 -34.49
C LYS A 196 1.98 5.69 -34.91
N LYS A 197 2.10 5.38 -36.21
CA LYS A 197 1.98 4.00 -36.71
C LYS A 197 3.23 3.18 -36.40
N GLY A 198 4.42 3.74 -36.61
CA GLY A 198 5.70 3.09 -36.28
C GLY A 198 5.82 2.83 -34.81
N LEU A 199 5.48 3.81 -33.95
CA LEU A 199 5.46 3.64 -32.50
C LEU A 199 4.55 2.50 -32.04
N LYS A 200 3.30 2.42 -32.54
CA LYS A 200 2.37 1.34 -32.22
C LYS A 200 2.89 -0.03 -32.65
N GLN A 201 3.52 -0.11 -33.83
CA GLN A 201 4.09 -1.35 -34.32
C GLN A 201 5.27 -1.80 -33.44
N HIS A 202 6.18 -0.87 -33.09
CA HIS A 202 7.31 -1.15 -32.22
C HIS A 202 6.84 -1.67 -30.84
N ILE A 203 5.89 -0.98 -30.19
CA ILE A 203 5.32 -1.42 -28.91
C ILE A 203 4.71 -2.82 -29.04
N ARG A 204 4.03 -3.11 -30.13
CA ARG A 204 3.41 -4.42 -30.37
C ARG A 204 4.45 -5.53 -30.48
N THR A 205 5.48 -5.34 -31.29
CA THR A 205 6.53 -6.34 -31.48
C THR A 205 7.25 -6.63 -30.17
N VAL A 206 7.72 -5.61 -29.45
CA VAL A 206 8.39 -5.82 -28.15
C VAL A 206 7.46 -6.52 -27.13
N MET A 207 6.17 -6.18 -27.13
CA MET A 207 5.19 -6.79 -26.21
C MET A 207 4.91 -8.27 -26.55
N GLU A 208 4.92 -8.64 -27.85
CA GLU A 208 4.80 -10.03 -28.32
C GLU A 208 6.03 -10.84 -27.90
N ASP A 209 7.24 -10.29 -28.02
CA ASP A 209 8.49 -10.92 -27.58
C ASP A 209 8.49 -11.13 -26.05
N LEU A 210 8.07 -10.14 -25.29
CA LEU A 210 7.94 -10.25 -23.83
C LEU A 210 6.93 -11.33 -23.43
N HIS A 211 5.80 -11.43 -24.12
CA HIS A 211 4.79 -12.44 -23.85
C HIS A 211 5.33 -13.84 -24.13
N ALA A 212 6.00 -14.03 -25.27
CA ALA A 212 6.63 -15.30 -25.61
C ALA A 212 7.69 -15.73 -24.60
N ALA A 213 8.43 -14.77 -24.04
CA ALA A 213 9.49 -15.03 -23.08
C ALA A 213 8.96 -15.20 -21.64
N MET A 214 7.78 -14.68 -21.28
CA MET A 214 7.34 -14.57 -19.87
C MET A 214 6.79 -15.88 -19.30
N ASP A 215 6.44 -16.89 -20.08
CA ASP A 215 5.78 -18.11 -19.59
C ASP A 215 4.64 -17.79 -18.59
N HIS A 216 3.68 -17.01 -19.06
CA HIS A 216 2.62 -16.45 -18.24
C HIS A 216 1.27 -17.07 -18.58
N GLU A 217 0.56 -17.60 -17.57
CA GLU A 217 -0.83 -18.00 -17.72
C GLU A 217 -1.73 -16.76 -17.90
N THR A 218 -2.48 -16.72 -18.97
CA THR A 218 -3.47 -15.67 -19.23
C THR A 218 -4.57 -15.64 -18.16
N GLY A 219 -5.17 -14.47 -17.94
CA GLY A 219 -6.31 -14.34 -17.02
C GLY A 219 -5.96 -14.14 -15.54
N LYS A 220 -4.68 -14.00 -15.20
CA LYS A 220 -4.24 -13.61 -13.85
C LYS A 220 -4.39 -12.09 -13.61
N ARG A 221 -4.17 -11.66 -12.37
CA ARG A 221 -4.14 -10.24 -11.99
C ARG A 221 -2.90 -9.55 -12.56
N LEU A 222 -3.07 -8.29 -12.97
CA LEU A 222 -1.98 -7.41 -13.33
C LEU A 222 -1.82 -6.31 -12.27
N PHE A 223 -0.63 -6.25 -11.67
CA PHE A 223 -0.24 -5.18 -10.76
C PHE A 223 0.57 -4.12 -11.52
N LEU A 224 0.07 -2.90 -11.54
CA LEU A 224 0.72 -1.77 -12.19
C LEU A 224 1.49 -0.94 -11.17
N VAL A 225 2.81 -0.87 -11.35
CA VAL A 225 3.76 -0.12 -10.53
C VAL A 225 4.34 1.03 -11.37
N GLY A 226 4.60 2.15 -10.77
CA GLY A 226 5.25 3.28 -11.44
C GLY A 226 4.36 4.50 -11.60
N GLY A 227 5.01 5.62 -11.88
CA GLY A 227 4.34 6.93 -11.86
C GLY A 227 3.40 7.17 -13.04
N SER A 228 3.67 6.57 -14.20
CA SER A 228 2.83 6.74 -15.39
C SER A 228 1.50 5.99 -15.23
N TRP A 229 1.52 4.78 -14.69
CA TRP A 229 0.30 4.04 -14.36
C TRP A 229 -0.55 4.74 -13.32
N ARG A 230 0.09 5.31 -12.29
CA ARG A 230 -0.62 6.11 -11.27
C ARG A 230 -1.26 7.37 -11.86
N ALA A 231 -0.66 7.99 -12.86
CA ALA A 231 -1.27 9.12 -13.55
C ALA A 231 -2.50 8.68 -14.36
N ILE A 232 -2.40 7.58 -15.13
CA ILE A 232 -3.54 7.00 -15.85
C ILE A 232 -4.67 6.62 -14.90
N ALA A 233 -4.35 6.04 -13.74
CA ALA A 233 -5.36 5.69 -12.74
C ALA A 233 -6.08 6.91 -12.17
N LYS A 234 -5.37 8.02 -11.90
CA LYS A 234 -5.99 9.28 -11.48
C LYS A 234 -6.96 9.82 -12.53
N ILE A 235 -6.58 9.74 -13.81
CA ILE A 235 -7.45 10.14 -14.91
C ILE A 235 -8.68 9.23 -15.00
N ASP A 236 -8.52 7.93 -14.78
CA ASP A 236 -9.67 7.00 -14.76
C ASP A 236 -10.59 7.26 -13.56
N MET A 237 -10.04 7.56 -12.37
CA MET A 237 -10.83 7.98 -11.21
C MET A 237 -11.65 9.22 -11.51
N GLU A 238 -11.03 10.25 -12.12
CA GLU A 238 -11.69 11.48 -12.53
C GLU A 238 -12.79 11.21 -13.55
N ARG A 239 -12.49 10.47 -14.62
CA ARG A 239 -13.46 10.08 -15.65
C ARG A 239 -14.69 9.35 -15.08
N ARG A 240 -14.51 8.56 -14.04
CA ARG A 240 -15.57 7.77 -13.38
C ARG A 240 -16.21 8.48 -12.20
N THR A 241 -15.79 9.69 -11.87
CA THR A 241 -16.20 10.37 -10.62
C THR A 241 -16.06 9.43 -9.42
N TYR A 242 -14.91 8.73 -9.37
CA TYR A 242 -14.69 7.70 -8.35
C TYR A 242 -14.43 8.35 -6.98
N PRO A 243 -15.20 8.00 -5.92
CA PRO A 243 -15.24 8.82 -4.71
C PRO A 243 -14.01 8.66 -3.81
N LEU A 244 -13.28 7.54 -3.86
CA LEU A 244 -12.11 7.29 -3.02
C LEU A 244 -10.80 7.48 -3.78
N HIS A 245 -10.17 8.63 -3.66
CA HIS A 245 -8.94 9.00 -4.36
C HIS A 245 -7.68 8.39 -3.71
N VAL A 246 -7.67 7.08 -3.45
CA VAL A 246 -6.54 6.29 -2.97
C VAL A 246 -6.03 5.42 -4.11
N LEU A 247 -4.76 5.59 -4.50
CA LEU A 247 -4.21 4.86 -5.65
C LEU A 247 -3.92 3.38 -5.34
N HIS A 248 -3.49 3.08 -4.11
CA HIS A 248 -3.18 1.72 -3.72
C HIS A 248 -4.44 0.86 -3.71
N GLU A 249 -4.43 -0.27 -4.42
CA GLU A 249 -5.58 -1.15 -4.63
C GLU A 249 -6.70 -0.54 -5.49
N TYR A 250 -6.49 0.60 -6.16
CA TYR A 250 -7.44 1.05 -7.16
C TYR A 250 -7.54 0.04 -8.31
N ARG A 251 -8.74 -0.41 -8.63
CA ARG A 251 -8.99 -1.45 -9.63
C ARG A 251 -9.57 -0.88 -10.92
N MET A 252 -8.90 -1.19 -12.02
CA MET A 252 -9.33 -0.87 -13.36
C MET A 252 -9.83 -2.14 -14.07
N GLN A 253 -10.91 -2.04 -14.80
CA GLN A 253 -11.39 -3.17 -15.59
C GLN A 253 -10.66 -3.19 -16.94
N PRO A 254 -10.18 -4.36 -17.41
CA PRO A 254 -9.49 -4.46 -18.71
C PRO A 254 -10.31 -3.90 -19.88
N ARG A 255 -11.64 -4.08 -19.84
CA ARG A 255 -12.58 -3.56 -20.84
C ARG A 255 -12.68 -2.02 -20.88
N ASP A 256 -12.29 -1.33 -19.81
CA ASP A 256 -12.41 0.12 -19.71
C ASP A 256 -11.11 0.83 -20.12
N ILE A 257 -10.01 0.11 -20.32
CA ILE A 257 -8.71 0.71 -20.70
C ILE A 257 -8.79 1.43 -22.05
N GLY A 258 -9.60 0.94 -22.99
CA GLY A 258 -9.89 1.65 -24.23
C GLY A 258 -10.51 3.02 -23.97
N LYS A 259 -11.54 3.09 -23.14
CA LYS A 259 -12.25 4.33 -22.78
C LYS A 259 -11.32 5.34 -22.08
N VAL A 260 -10.42 4.86 -21.20
CA VAL A 260 -9.44 5.72 -20.54
C VAL A 260 -8.46 6.32 -21.57
N ALA A 261 -7.96 5.49 -22.49
CA ALA A 261 -7.05 5.93 -23.53
C ALA A 261 -7.70 6.92 -24.50
N ASP A 262 -8.96 6.71 -24.85
CA ASP A 262 -9.73 7.62 -25.70
C ASP A 262 -10.00 8.95 -24.94
N PHE A 263 -10.39 8.89 -23.66
CA PHE A 263 -10.57 10.09 -22.81
C PHE A 263 -9.28 10.92 -22.67
N ILE A 264 -8.11 10.28 -22.54
CA ILE A 264 -6.80 10.94 -22.53
C ILE A 264 -6.52 11.62 -23.87
N ALA A 265 -6.92 11.00 -24.99
CA ALA A 265 -6.64 11.54 -26.32
C ALA A 265 -7.58 12.69 -26.73
N GLU A 266 -8.79 12.75 -26.17
CA GLU A 266 -9.83 13.70 -26.52
C GLU A 266 -9.88 14.92 -25.58
N THR A 267 -9.29 14.80 -24.38
CA THR A 267 -9.31 15.87 -23.37
C THR A 267 -8.01 16.68 -23.42
N ASP A 268 -8.11 17.99 -23.21
CA ASP A 268 -6.95 18.86 -23.12
C ASP A 268 -6.00 18.43 -22.00
N ALA A 269 -4.70 18.41 -22.31
CA ALA A 269 -3.70 17.90 -21.39
C ALA A 269 -3.51 18.78 -20.13
N ASP A 270 -3.65 20.10 -20.27
CA ASP A 270 -3.52 21.04 -19.16
C ASP A 270 -4.75 20.98 -18.24
N ASP A 271 -5.95 20.77 -18.81
CA ASP A 271 -7.17 20.53 -18.05
C ASP A 271 -7.05 19.23 -17.23
N LEU A 272 -6.68 18.12 -17.86
CA LEU A 272 -6.44 16.85 -17.15
C LEU A 272 -5.36 16.98 -16.06
N ARG A 273 -4.29 17.71 -16.36
CA ARG A 273 -3.21 17.96 -15.42
C ARG A 273 -3.72 18.69 -14.17
N ALA A 274 -4.51 19.74 -14.36
CA ALA A 274 -5.07 20.55 -13.27
C ALA A 274 -6.06 19.73 -12.42
N ARG A 275 -7.03 19.08 -13.06
CA ARG A 275 -8.09 18.29 -12.38
C ARG A 275 -7.54 17.09 -11.62
N CYS A 276 -6.57 16.38 -12.20
CA CYS A 276 -6.01 15.16 -11.59
C CYS A 276 -4.78 15.42 -10.70
N GLY A 277 -4.29 16.65 -10.58
CA GLY A 277 -3.08 16.98 -9.82
C GLY A 277 -1.85 16.22 -10.33
N ILE A 278 -1.65 16.22 -11.67
CA ILE A 278 -0.52 15.56 -12.34
C ILE A 278 0.50 16.63 -12.73
N SER A 279 1.80 16.39 -12.46
CA SER A 279 2.85 17.32 -12.87
C SER A 279 3.01 17.36 -14.40
N SER A 280 3.43 18.52 -14.97
CA SER A 280 3.62 18.69 -16.42
C SER A 280 4.52 17.62 -17.03
N GLY A 281 5.70 17.39 -16.45
CA GLY A 281 6.63 16.37 -16.95
C GLY A 281 6.06 14.94 -16.88
N ARG A 282 5.12 14.66 -15.97
CA ARG A 282 4.42 13.36 -15.93
C ARG A 282 3.31 13.30 -16.98
N MET A 283 2.57 14.38 -17.14
CA MET A 283 1.49 14.45 -18.11
C MET A 283 1.98 14.24 -19.55
N ALA A 284 3.15 14.76 -19.87
CA ALA A 284 3.80 14.56 -21.17
C ALA A 284 4.04 13.07 -21.53
N LEU A 285 4.19 12.20 -20.53
CA LEU A 285 4.43 10.76 -20.71
C LEU A 285 3.12 9.94 -20.81
N VAL A 286 2.00 10.48 -20.35
CA VAL A 286 0.71 9.77 -20.25
C VAL A 286 0.21 9.25 -21.61
N PRO A 287 0.25 9.99 -22.72
CA PRO A 287 -0.24 9.48 -24.00
C PRO A 287 0.51 8.23 -24.46
N VAL A 288 1.85 8.21 -24.36
CA VAL A 288 2.67 7.05 -24.74
C VAL A 288 2.43 5.89 -23.77
N ALA A 289 2.40 6.16 -22.47
CA ALA A 289 2.11 5.14 -21.45
C ALA A 289 0.71 4.51 -21.68
N SER A 290 -0.29 5.28 -22.11
CA SER A 290 -1.63 4.73 -22.41
C SER A 290 -1.61 3.76 -23.61
N LEU A 291 -0.77 4.00 -24.63
CA LEU A 291 -0.58 3.08 -25.74
C LEU A 291 0.08 1.77 -25.29
N ILE A 292 1.10 1.88 -24.43
CA ILE A 292 1.78 0.72 -23.84
C ILE A 292 0.76 -0.11 -23.01
N LEU A 293 0.00 0.55 -22.13
CA LEU A 293 -1.01 -0.13 -21.31
C LEU A 293 -2.04 -0.86 -22.17
N ARG A 294 -2.53 -0.21 -23.21
CA ARG A 294 -3.50 -0.79 -24.14
C ARG A 294 -2.95 -2.05 -24.83
N GLN A 295 -1.67 -2.04 -25.23
CA GLN A 295 -1.02 -3.21 -25.82
C GLN A 295 -0.75 -4.29 -24.78
N LEU A 296 -0.29 -3.94 -23.59
CA LEU A 296 -0.08 -4.86 -22.46
C LEU A 296 -1.36 -5.68 -22.16
N ILE A 297 -2.50 -5.00 -22.04
CA ILE A 297 -3.80 -5.65 -21.79
C ILE A 297 -4.20 -6.57 -22.94
N ARG A 298 -3.99 -6.18 -24.18
CA ARG A 298 -4.30 -7.00 -25.36
C ARG A 298 -3.49 -8.28 -25.43
N THR A 299 -2.19 -8.16 -25.06
CA THR A 299 -1.23 -9.26 -25.15
C THR A 299 -1.37 -10.23 -23.98
N PHE A 300 -1.37 -9.75 -22.75
CA PHE A 300 -1.38 -10.59 -21.53
C PHE A 300 -2.78 -10.95 -21.04
N ARG A 301 -3.84 -10.28 -21.50
CA ARG A 301 -5.26 -10.54 -21.19
C ARG A 301 -5.53 -10.77 -19.68
N PRO A 302 -5.15 -9.83 -18.82
CA PRO A 302 -5.38 -9.99 -17.39
C PRO A 302 -6.87 -10.01 -17.06
N LYS A 303 -7.25 -10.71 -15.98
CA LYS A 303 -8.62 -10.76 -15.48
C LYS A 303 -9.02 -9.46 -14.77
N ASP A 304 -8.10 -8.89 -14.00
CA ASP A 304 -8.25 -7.58 -13.34
C ASP A 304 -6.92 -6.85 -13.30
N ILE A 305 -6.99 -5.53 -13.09
CA ILE A 305 -5.84 -4.63 -13.05
C ILE A 305 -5.89 -3.88 -11.73
N THR A 306 -4.77 -3.86 -11.02
CA THR A 306 -4.65 -3.22 -9.72
C THR A 306 -3.45 -2.28 -9.69
N ILE A 307 -3.63 -1.08 -9.16
CA ILE A 307 -2.55 -0.11 -8.99
C ILE A 307 -1.83 -0.37 -7.68
N SER A 308 -0.51 -0.47 -7.73
CA SER A 308 0.34 -0.50 -6.54
C SER A 308 0.97 0.88 -6.30
N SER A 309 0.85 1.37 -5.07
CA SER A 309 1.65 2.50 -4.60
C SER A 309 3.05 2.07 -4.19
N TYR A 310 3.24 0.78 -3.95
CA TYR A 310 4.51 0.18 -3.58
C TYR A 310 5.24 -0.31 -4.82
N GLY A 311 6.56 -0.14 -4.84
CA GLY A 311 7.44 -0.52 -5.95
C GLY A 311 8.85 -0.77 -5.43
N ILE A 312 9.86 -0.39 -6.21
CA ILE A 312 11.29 -0.69 -5.94
C ILE A 312 11.73 -0.32 -4.52
N ARG A 313 11.34 0.84 -3.99
CA ARG A 313 11.76 1.30 -2.66
C ARG A 313 11.19 0.46 -1.53
N GLU A 314 9.94 0.11 -1.64
CA GLU A 314 9.26 -0.81 -0.72
C GLU A 314 9.80 -2.24 -0.89
N GLY A 315 10.23 -2.61 -2.09
CA GLY A 315 10.94 -3.87 -2.36
C GLY A 315 12.31 -3.93 -1.70
N MET A 316 13.07 -2.83 -1.73
CA MET A 316 14.35 -2.72 -1.02
C MET A 316 14.18 -2.90 0.50
N LEU A 317 13.11 -2.38 1.06
CA LEU A 317 12.76 -2.60 2.46
C LEU A 317 12.35 -4.07 2.70
N TYR A 318 11.50 -4.63 1.84
CA TYR A 318 11.04 -6.01 1.94
C TYR A 318 12.20 -7.00 1.87
N GLU A 319 13.20 -6.75 1.03
CA GLU A 319 14.41 -7.56 0.90
C GLU A 319 15.16 -7.70 2.22
N GLN A 320 15.17 -6.66 3.02
CA GLN A 320 15.87 -6.62 4.30
C GLN A 320 15.06 -7.25 5.45
N MET A 321 13.81 -7.69 5.21
CA MET A 321 12.98 -8.35 6.22
C MET A 321 13.27 -9.86 6.30
N PRO A 322 13.42 -10.43 7.50
CA PRO A 322 13.44 -11.87 7.67
C PRO A 322 12.09 -12.50 7.29
N GLN A 323 12.09 -13.75 6.84
CA GLN A 323 10.90 -14.44 6.34
C GLN A 323 9.75 -14.43 7.35
N ALA A 324 10.03 -14.68 8.62
CA ALA A 324 9.02 -14.65 9.68
C ALA A 324 8.28 -13.29 9.80
N LEU A 325 8.91 -12.19 9.37
CA LEU A 325 8.27 -10.89 9.31
C LEU A 325 7.49 -10.70 8.00
N ARG A 326 8.02 -11.21 6.87
CA ARG A 326 7.32 -11.18 5.57
C ARG A 326 6.01 -11.94 5.60
N ASP A 327 5.92 -13.01 6.38
CA ASP A 327 4.72 -13.86 6.52
C ASP A 327 3.60 -13.21 7.35
N ARG A 328 3.90 -12.12 8.06
CA ARG A 328 2.86 -11.43 8.85
C ARG A 328 1.93 -10.62 7.99
N ASP A 329 0.69 -10.50 8.45
CA ASP A 329 -0.33 -9.66 7.80
C ASP A 329 0.00 -8.17 7.95
N PRO A 330 0.19 -7.42 6.84
CA PRO A 330 0.56 -6.01 6.89
C PRO A 330 -0.50 -5.13 7.56
N LEU A 331 -1.80 -5.42 7.36
CA LEU A 331 -2.87 -4.68 8.01
C LEU A 331 -2.83 -4.85 9.52
N ILE A 332 -2.76 -6.11 9.97
CA ILE A 332 -2.79 -6.41 11.40
C ILE A 332 -1.55 -5.83 12.11
N GLU A 333 -0.38 -5.90 11.48
CA GLU A 333 0.84 -5.30 12.06
C GLU A 333 0.77 -3.77 12.10
N ALA A 334 0.23 -3.11 11.06
CA ALA A 334 -0.02 -1.67 11.10
C ALA A 334 -0.99 -1.27 12.22
N CYS A 335 -2.10 -2.02 12.36
CA CYS A 335 -3.10 -1.74 13.39
C CYS A 335 -2.55 -1.99 14.80
N ARG A 336 -1.74 -3.03 15.01
CA ARG A 336 -1.06 -3.28 16.29
C ARG A 336 -0.08 -2.17 16.65
N PHE A 337 0.67 -1.69 15.66
CA PHE A 337 1.59 -0.58 15.86
C PHE A 337 0.83 0.70 16.26
N ALA A 338 -0.26 1.02 15.54
CA ALA A 338 -1.11 2.17 15.85
C ALA A 338 -1.73 2.05 17.26
N GLU A 339 -2.25 0.87 17.62
CA GLU A 339 -2.79 0.61 18.95
C GLU A 339 -1.73 0.83 20.04
N ALA A 340 -0.55 0.22 19.87
CA ALA A 340 0.53 0.30 20.87
C ALA A 340 1.02 1.75 21.08
N LYS A 341 1.01 2.57 20.01
CA LYS A 341 1.50 3.94 20.04
C LYS A 341 0.46 4.96 20.49
N ASP A 342 -0.79 4.79 20.05
CA ASP A 342 -1.80 5.85 20.12
C ASP A 342 -3.00 5.53 21.02
N ALA A 343 -3.30 4.26 21.32
CA ALA A 343 -4.47 3.93 22.14
C ALA A 343 -4.27 4.32 23.61
N ARG A 344 -5.38 4.72 24.28
CA ARG A 344 -5.39 4.98 25.74
C ARG A 344 -5.11 3.72 26.56
N MET A 345 -5.53 2.56 26.01
CA MET A 345 -5.39 1.24 26.66
C MET A 345 -4.78 0.26 25.64
N PRO A 346 -3.44 0.26 25.44
CA PRO A 346 -2.79 -0.67 24.53
C PRO A 346 -3.08 -2.14 24.92
N GLY A 347 -3.39 -2.98 23.92
CA GLY A 347 -3.76 -4.38 24.10
C GLY A 347 -5.27 -4.64 24.27
N PHE A 348 -6.08 -3.60 24.46
CA PHE A 348 -7.53 -3.73 24.59
C PHE A 348 -8.20 -4.20 23.29
N GLY A 349 -7.64 -3.89 22.13
CA GLY A 349 -8.18 -4.34 20.84
C GLY A 349 -8.31 -5.86 20.74
N LYS A 350 -7.44 -6.63 21.39
CA LYS A 350 -7.56 -8.09 21.46
C LYS A 350 -8.78 -8.54 22.28
N VAL A 351 -9.02 -7.89 23.41
CA VAL A 351 -10.17 -8.16 24.29
C VAL A 351 -11.46 -7.78 23.57
N LEU A 352 -11.47 -6.60 22.95
CA LEU A 352 -12.61 -6.11 22.18
C LEU A 352 -12.95 -7.03 20.99
N TYR A 353 -11.93 -7.57 20.30
CA TYR A 353 -12.13 -8.56 19.25
C TYR A 353 -12.83 -9.81 19.75
N SER A 354 -12.41 -10.35 20.91
CA SER A 354 -13.07 -11.51 21.53
C SER A 354 -14.53 -11.21 21.91
N PHE A 355 -14.80 -10.00 22.38
CA PHE A 355 -16.15 -9.55 22.75
C PHE A 355 -17.09 -9.44 21.54
N VAL A 356 -16.63 -8.92 20.41
CA VAL A 356 -17.49 -8.66 19.24
C VAL A 356 -17.62 -9.87 18.30
N THR A 357 -16.62 -10.77 18.25
CA THR A 357 -16.57 -11.92 17.32
C THR A 357 -17.82 -12.80 17.34
N PRO A 358 -18.49 -13.08 18.49
CA PRO A 358 -19.70 -13.89 18.51
C PRO A 358 -20.87 -13.33 17.68
N LEU A 359 -20.86 -12.05 17.34
CA LEU A 359 -21.86 -11.43 16.47
C LEU A 359 -21.68 -11.81 14.98
N PHE A 360 -20.51 -12.34 14.61
CA PHE A 360 -20.11 -12.62 13.22
C PHE A 360 -19.76 -14.10 13.00
N PRO A 361 -20.65 -15.05 13.34
CA PRO A 361 -20.31 -16.49 13.33
C PRO A 361 -20.06 -17.05 11.93
N ARG A 362 -20.50 -16.34 10.88
CA ARG A 362 -20.32 -16.74 9.48
C ARG A 362 -19.23 -15.94 8.75
N ALA A 363 -18.54 -15.05 9.45
CA ALA A 363 -17.47 -14.25 8.84
C ALA A 363 -16.30 -15.16 8.43
N GLY A 364 -15.98 -15.16 7.13
CA GLY A 364 -14.79 -15.81 6.62
C GLY A 364 -13.51 -15.10 7.10
N TRP A 365 -12.35 -15.73 6.90
CA TRP A 365 -11.07 -15.23 7.41
C TRP A 365 -10.76 -13.78 6.99
N GLN A 366 -11.12 -13.38 5.77
CA GLN A 366 -10.93 -12.01 5.29
C GLN A 366 -11.74 -11.01 6.10
N ARG A 367 -13.02 -11.30 6.37
CA ARG A 367 -13.89 -10.44 7.17
C ARG A 367 -13.44 -10.41 8.63
N GLN A 368 -13.07 -11.53 9.21
CA GLN A 368 -12.53 -11.59 10.58
C GLN A 368 -11.25 -10.76 10.72
N ARG A 369 -10.40 -10.74 9.68
CA ARG A 369 -9.22 -9.89 9.61
C ARG A 369 -9.57 -8.41 9.72
N ILE A 370 -10.61 -7.95 9.01
CA ILE A 370 -11.05 -6.54 9.05
C ILE A 370 -11.70 -6.21 10.40
N ILE A 371 -12.51 -7.12 10.96
CA ILE A 371 -13.09 -6.98 12.31
C ILE A 371 -11.97 -6.81 13.35
N LYS A 372 -10.91 -7.62 13.27
CA LYS A 372 -9.74 -7.51 14.15
C LYS A 372 -9.03 -6.17 13.98
N ALA A 373 -8.85 -5.71 12.74
CA ALA A 373 -8.27 -4.40 12.46
C ALA A 373 -9.10 -3.26 13.07
N ALA A 374 -10.43 -3.30 12.94
CA ALA A 374 -11.32 -2.33 13.55
C ALA A 374 -11.17 -2.29 15.07
N CYS A 375 -11.10 -3.45 15.72
CA CYS A 375 -10.91 -3.55 17.16
C CYS A 375 -9.56 -2.99 17.63
N LEU A 376 -8.48 -3.22 16.87
CA LEU A 376 -7.16 -2.64 17.16
C LEU A 376 -7.15 -1.11 16.98
N LEU A 377 -7.89 -0.61 15.98
CA LEU A 377 -7.96 0.83 15.68
C LEU A 377 -9.07 1.58 16.44
N HIS A 378 -9.80 0.91 17.33
CA HIS A 378 -10.99 1.45 18.00
C HIS A 378 -10.78 2.79 18.71
N ASP A 379 -9.55 3.13 19.06
CA ASP A 379 -9.20 4.31 19.85
C ASP A 379 -8.21 5.27 19.17
N VAL A 380 -7.91 5.09 17.86
CA VAL A 380 -6.90 5.90 17.15
C VAL A 380 -7.22 7.40 17.08
N SER A 381 -8.50 7.78 17.18
CA SER A 381 -8.93 9.19 17.11
C SER A 381 -9.30 9.81 18.46
N TRP A 382 -8.95 9.17 19.59
CA TRP A 382 -9.39 9.64 20.91
C TRP A 382 -8.92 11.06 21.26
N ARG A 383 -7.76 11.49 20.71
CA ARG A 383 -7.22 12.85 20.90
C ARG A 383 -7.97 13.93 20.12
N ALA A 384 -8.77 13.54 19.12
CA ALA A 384 -9.61 14.49 18.41
C ALA A 384 -10.74 15.00 19.33
N HIS A 385 -11.21 16.23 19.06
CA HIS A 385 -12.39 16.74 19.73
C HIS A 385 -13.56 15.76 19.60
N PRO A 386 -14.35 15.51 20.66
CA PRO A 386 -15.41 14.51 20.64
C PRO A 386 -16.34 14.57 19.45
N ASP A 387 -16.72 15.77 18.99
CA ASP A 387 -17.62 15.98 17.87
C ASP A 387 -17.06 15.52 16.52
N TYR A 388 -15.74 15.46 16.39
CA TYR A 388 -15.06 15.10 15.12
C TYR A 388 -14.45 13.70 15.12
N ARG A 389 -14.48 12.97 16.25
CA ARG A 389 -13.85 11.64 16.34
C ARG A 389 -14.35 10.66 15.30
N ALA A 390 -15.65 10.70 15.01
CA ALA A 390 -16.26 9.83 14.01
C ALA A 390 -15.71 10.09 12.61
N GLU A 391 -15.58 11.35 12.22
CA GLU A 391 -15.01 11.70 10.91
C GLU A 391 -13.51 11.43 10.82
N VAL A 392 -12.76 11.77 11.88
CA VAL A 392 -11.29 11.57 11.92
C VAL A 392 -10.94 10.09 11.79
N CYS A 393 -11.66 9.19 12.47
CA CYS A 393 -11.37 7.77 12.35
C CYS A 393 -11.80 7.18 10.99
N PHE A 394 -12.85 7.71 10.37
CA PHE A 394 -13.21 7.34 9.00
C PHE A 394 -12.13 7.76 7.99
N ASP A 395 -11.66 9.02 8.06
CA ASP A 395 -10.55 9.50 7.24
C ASP A 395 -9.28 8.68 7.46
N TYR A 396 -8.96 8.36 8.71
CA TYR A 396 -7.82 7.52 9.02
C TYR A 396 -7.91 6.15 8.35
N ALA A 397 -9.02 5.43 8.52
CA ALA A 397 -9.20 4.10 7.96
C ALA A 397 -9.15 4.09 6.43
N THR A 398 -9.75 5.10 5.79
CA THR A 398 -9.83 5.15 4.32
C THR A 398 -8.55 5.65 3.67
N ARG A 399 -7.76 6.52 4.32
CA ARG A 399 -6.61 7.22 3.70
C ARG A 399 -5.25 6.90 4.28
N ALA A 400 -5.17 6.29 5.48
CA ALA A 400 -3.88 5.88 6.03
C ALA A 400 -3.17 4.84 5.15
N ASN A 401 -1.84 4.80 5.25
CA ASN A 401 -1.01 3.84 4.51
C ASN A 401 -1.15 2.43 5.11
N LEU A 402 -2.35 1.87 5.07
CA LEU A 402 -2.65 0.52 5.50
C LEU A 402 -2.51 -0.44 4.30
N GLY A 403 -1.55 -1.36 4.38
CA GLY A 403 -1.35 -2.39 3.36
C GLY A 403 -2.45 -3.46 3.39
N GLY A 404 -2.64 -4.14 2.27
CA GLY A 404 -3.53 -5.30 2.17
C GLY A 404 -5.02 -5.00 2.36
N LEU A 405 -5.49 -3.79 2.04
CA LEU A 405 -6.90 -3.38 2.08
C LEU A 405 -7.40 -3.00 0.71
N LYS A 406 -8.51 -3.60 0.30
CA LYS A 406 -9.29 -3.15 -0.85
C LYS A 406 -10.06 -1.87 -0.52
N HIS A 407 -10.54 -1.15 -1.54
CA HIS A 407 -11.29 0.09 -1.33
C HIS A 407 -12.58 -0.13 -0.53
N GLU A 408 -13.35 -1.18 -0.87
CA GLU A 408 -14.53 -1.56 -0.10
C GLU A 408 -14.21 -1.93 1.36
N GLU A 409 -13.09 -2.60 1.60
CA GLU A 409 -12.63 -2.95 2.96
C GLU A 409 -12.20 -1.70 3.76
N ARG A 410 -11.62 -0.68 3.10
CA ARG A 410 -11.32 0.62 3.72
C ARG A 410 -12.58 1.35 4.16
N VAL A 411 -13.61 1.34 3.31
CA VAL A 411 -14.91 1.96 3.63
C VAL A 411 -15.59 1.20 4.77
N PHE A 412 -15.60 -0.13 4.74
CA PHE A 412 -16.13 -0.94 5.83
C PHE A 412 -15.44 -0.63 7.17
N LEU A 413 -14.11 -0.62 7.18
CA LEU A 413 -13.31 -0.30 8.36
C LEU A 413 -13.61 1.11 8.87
N GLY A 414 -13.67 2.09 7.95
CA GLY A 414 -14.00 3.47 8.27
C GLY A 414 -15.39 3.61 8.88
N LEU A 415 -16.39 2.96 8.28
CA LEU A 415 -17.76 2.99 8.74
C LEU A 415 -17.93 2.33 10.12
N ALA A 416 -17.28 1.19 10.35
CA ALA A 416 -17.27 0.54 11.66
C ALA A 416 -16.64 1.44 12.74
N LEU A 417 -15.51 2.09 12.45
CA LEU A 417 -14.87 3.04 13.36
C LEU A 417 -15.72 4.30 13.57
N MET A 418 -16.42 4.79 12.56
CA MET A 418 -17.36 5.91 12.69
C MET A 418 -18.50 5.58 13.65
N HIS A 419 -19.12 4.40 13.52
CA HIS A 419 -20.19 3.93 14.41
C HIS A 419 -19.73 3.63 15.85
N ARG A 420 -18.42 3.48 16.05
CA ARG A 420 -17.83 3.44 17.40
C ARG A 420 -18.07 4.75 18.17
N TYR A 421 -18.24 5.88 17.48
CA TYR A 421 -18.43 7.21 18.09
C TYR A 421 -19.81 7.82 17.78
N SER A 422 -20.42 7.51 16.65
CA SER A 422 -21.68 8.09 16.20
C SER A 422 -22.72 7.03 15.86
N ASN A 423 -24.00 7.34 16.10
CA ASN A 423 -25.11 6.53 15.59
C ASN A 423 -25.57 7.01 14.19
N LYS A 424 -25.14 8.20 13.77
CA LYS A 424 -25.52 8.79 12.48
C LYS A 424 -24.58 8.28 11.40
N ARG A 425 -25.15 7.92 10.25
CA ARG A 425 -24.44 7.55 9.03
C ARG A 425 -24.61 8.61 7.96
N ASP A 426 -25.85 9.04 7.76
CA ASP A 426 -26.26 9.89 6.63
C ASP A 426 -26.00 11.39 6.93
N GLY A 427 -25.83 12.18 5.88
CA GLY A 427 -25.58 13.61 5.96
C GLY A 427 -24.15 13.94 6.36
N THR A 428 -23.20 13.05 6.09
CA THR A 428 -21.77 13.28 6.27
C THR A 428 -21.11 13.62 4.92
N ARG A 429 -19.91 14.19 4.97
CA ARG A 429 -19.10 14.42 3.77
C ARG A 429 -18.57 13.12 3.12
N PHE A 430 -18.94 11.96 3.64
CA PHE A 430 -18.49 10.65 3.20
C PHE A 430 -19.58 9.84 2.51
N ASP A 431 -20.79 10.37 2.36
CA ASP A 431 -21.95 9.64 1.85
C ASP A 431 -21.66 8.97 0.49
N ASP A 432 -20.97 9.67 -0.42
CA ASP A 432 -20.57 9.11 -1.73
C ASP A 432 -19.63 7.90 -1.60
N LEU A 433 -18.87 7.79 -0.49
CA LEU A 433 -17.97 6.65 -0.26
C LEU A 433 -18.73 5.39 0.14
N PHE A 434 -19.89 5.54 0.75
CA PHE A 434 -20.71 4.40 1.18
C PHE A 434 -21.25 3.61 -0.02
N ASP A 435 -21.39 4.23 -1.20
CA ASP A 435 -21.78 3.55 -2.44
C ASP A 435 -20.75 2.50 -2.92
N LEU A 436 -19.51 2.58 -2.41
CA LEU A 436 -18.50 1.53 -2.64
C LEU A 436 -18.78 0.25 -1.84
N LEU A 437 -19.71 0.29 -0.88
CA LEU A 437 -19.99 -0.80 0.03
C LEU A 437 -21.44 -1.30 -0.13
N PRO A 438 -21.67 -2.60 -0.37
CA PRO A 438 -23.02 -3.16 -0.42
C PRO A 438 -23.80 -2.92 0.87
N GLY A 439 -25.13 -2.72 0.77
CA GLY A 439 -25.98 -2.44 1.92
C GLY A 439 -25.85 -3.42 3.10
N PRO A 440 -25.80 -4.74 2.88
CA PRO A 440 -25.54 -5.71 3.96
C PRO A 440 -24.21 -5.48 4.68
N ASP A 441 -23.15 -5.11 3.94
CA ASP A 441 -21.85 -4.82 4.53
C ASP A 441 -21.85 -3.50 5.31
N GLN A 442 -22.63 -2.51 4.89
CA GLN A 442 -22.84 -1.27 5.65
C GLN A 442 -23.51 -1.57 6.99
N GLN A 443 -24.52 -2.44 7.01
CA GLN A 443 -25.19 -2.87 8.23
C GLN A 443 -24.25 -3.66 9.14
N GLU A 444 -23.43 -4.53 8.58
CA GLU A 444 -22.42 -5.31 9.34
C GLU A 444 -21.38 -4.39 9.98
N ALA A 445 -20.92 -3.35 9.27
CA ALA A 445 -20.02 -2.33 9.81
C ALA A 445 -20.67 -1.52 10.96
N GLU A 446 -21.95 -1.19 10.84
CA GLU A 446 -22.71 -0.53 11.91
C GLU A 446 -22.82 -1.42 13.15
N ILE A 447 -23.15 -2.71 12.99
CA ILE A 447 -23.20 -3.69 14.10
C ILE A 447 -21.83 -3.74 14.78
N LEU A 448 -20.74 -3.86 14.02
CA LEU A 448 -19.38 -3.89 14.58
C LEU A 448 -19.05 -2.62 15.37
N GLY A 449 -19.34 -1.45 14.79
CA GLY A 449 -19.09 -0.17 15.46
C GLY A 449 -19.85 0.00 16.76
N LYS A 450 -21.14 -0.35 16.76
CA LYS A 450 -21.99 -0.30 17.96
C LYS A 450 -21.54 -1.31 19.02
N ALA A 451 -21.12 -2.52 18.61
CA ALA A 451 -20.58 -3.52 19.53
C ALA A 451 -19.26 -3.06 20.17
N MET A 452 -18.35 -2.47 19.38
CA MET A 452 -17.13 -1.86 19.89
C MET A 452 -17.42 -0.70 20.86
N ARG A 453 -18.45 0.10 20.58
CA ARG A 453 -18.88 1.20 21.44
C ARG A 453 -19.37 0.70 22.79
N LEU A 454 -20.17 -0.36 22.81
CA LEU A 454 -20.62 -1.01 24.04
C LEU A 454 -19.45 -1.62 24.81
N GLY A 455 -18.62 -2.44 24.14
CA GLY A 455 -17.49 -3.10 24.78
C GLY A 455 -16.55 -2.13 25.47
N ALA A 456 -16.25 -1.00 24.84
CA ALA A 456 -15.38 0.02 25.43
C ALA A 456 -15.93 0.71 26.69
N MET A 457 -17.17 0.44 27.09
CA MET A 457 -17.77 0.96 28.33
C MET A 457 -17.75 -0.05 29.47
N LEU A 458 -17.49 -1.32 29.17
CA LEU A 458 -17.63 -2.43 30.13
C LEU A 458 -16.28 -2.91 30.68
N TRP A 459 -15.16 -2.28 30.32
CA TRP A 459 -13.81 -2.65 30.76
C TRP A 459 -13.11 -1.53 31.50
N LEU A 460 -12.46 -1.87 32.59
CA LEU A 460 -11.58 -0.99 33.37
C LEU A 460 -10.11 -1.27 33.12
N GLN A 461 -9.75 -2.52 32.82
CA GLN A 461 -8.37 -2.95 32.59
C GLN A 461 -8.29 -4.00 31.48
N PRO A 462 -7.20 -4.04 30.67
CA PRO A 462 -6.98 -5.11 29.72
C PRO A 462 -6.63 -6.42 30.46
N GLY A 463 -7.21 -7.54 30.03
CA GLY A 463 -6.89 -8.88 30.57
C GLY A 463 -8.03 -9.58 31.28
N GLU A 464 -9.00 -8.86 31.81
CA GLU A 464 -10.23 -9.43 32.37
C GLU A 464 -11.30 -9.60 31.29
N GLN A 465 -12.17 -10.59 31.44
CA GLN A 465 -13.37 -10.73 30.60
C GLN A 465 -14.64 -10.49 31.43
N PRO A 466 -14.91 -9.23 31.80
CA PRO A 466 -16.03 -8.89 32.65
C PRO A 466 -17.39 -9.00 31.93
N ALA A 467 -17.39 -9.10 30.62
CA ALA A 467 -18.58 -9.16 29.78
C ALA A 467 -18.38 -10.05 28.55
N SER A 468 -19.43 -10.71 28.11
CA SER A 468 -19.47 -11.44 26.85
C SER A 468 -20.81 -11.28 26.13
N LEU A 469 -20.76 -11.32 24.77
CA LEU A 469 -21.95 -11.29 23.92
C LEU A 469 -22.24 -12.68 23.38
N THR A 470 -23.53 -13.04 23.36
CA THR A 470 -24.02 -14.25 22.66
C THR A 470 -25.14 -13.84 21.71
N TRP A 471 -24.94 -14.07 20.42
CA TRP A 471 -25.95 -13.84 19.39
C TRP A 471 -26.65 -15.15 19.02
N ARG A 472 -27.98 -15.19 19.16
CA ARG A 472 -28.84 -16.33 18.82
C ARG A 472 -29.79 -15.96 17.69
N PRO A 473 -29.34 -16.05 16.41
CA PRO A 473 -30.12 -15.57 15.26
C PRO A 473 -31.47 -16.26 15.10
N ASN A 474 -31.57 -17.56 15.39
CA ASN A 474 -32.82 -18.32 15.32
C ASN A 474 -33.88 -17.83 16.34
N LEU A 475 -33.45 -17.30 17.46
CA LEU A 475 -34.30 -16.77 18.53
C LEU A 475 -34.45 -15.25 18.44
N LYS A 476 -33.76 -14.59 17.50
CA LYS A 476 -33.64 -13.14 17.44
C LYS A 476 -33.28 -12.53 18.79
N ARG A 477 -32.33 -13.14 19.51
CA ARG A 477 -31.95 -12.76 20.88
C ARG A 477 -30.47 -12.41 20.95
N LEU A 478 -30.19 -11.24 21.54
CA LEU A 478 -28.84 -10.81 21.89
C LEU A 478 -28.70 -10.86 23.41
N GLU A 479 -27.80 -11.75 23.90
CA GLU A 479 -27.53 -11.93 25.31
C GLU A 479 -26.23 -11.21 25.67
N LEU A 480 -26.22 -10.45 26.78
CA LEU A 480 -25.06 -9.85 27.41
C LEU A 480 -24.88 -10.46 28.76
N ASP A 481 -23.81 -11.25 28.92
CA ASP A 481 -23.43 -11.85 30.20
C ASP A 481 -22.39 -10.93 30.86
N LEU A 482 -22.66 -10.52 32.11
CA LEU A 482 -21.81 -9.64 32.91
C LEU A 482 -21.32 -10.35 34.15
N SER A 483 -20.04 -10.18 34.52
CA SER A 483 -19.56 -10.55 35.83
C SER A 483 -20.18 -9.63 36.91
N ARG A 484 -20.16 -10.07 38.18
CA ARG A 484 -20.62 -9.23 39.28
C ARG A 484 -19.84 -7.94 39.43
N GLU A 485 -18.53 -7.99 39.16
CA GLU A 485 -17.66 -6.81 39.19
C GLU A 485 -17.99 -5.81 38.07
N ALA A 486 -18.45 -6.30 36.90
CA ALA A 486 -18.82 -5.44 35.78
C ALA A 486 -20.26 -4.93 35.83
N ALA A 487 -21.15 -5.56 36.64
CA ALA A 487 -22.54 -5.13 36.74
C ALA A 487 -22.72 -3.63 37.04
N PRO A 488 -21.93 -2.98 37.93
CA PRO A 488 -22.02 -1.54 38.15
C PRO A 488 -21.65 -0.67 36.94
N LEU A 489 -20.94 -1.22 35.96
CA LEU A 489 -20.58 -0.50 34.72
C LEU A 489 -21.75 -0.47 33.73
N PHE A 490 -22.74 -1.32 33.90
CA PHE A 490 -23.93 -1.41 33.08
C PHE A 490 -25.02 -0.47 33.59
N GLY A 491 -24.73 0.83 33.54
CA GLY A 491 -25.72 1.87 33.84
C GLY A 491 -26.51 2.28 32.61
N GLU A 492 -27.39 3.28 32.77
CA GLU A 492 -28.35 3.77 31.76
C GLU A 492 -27.74 3.98 30.35
N VAL A 493 -26.54 4.55 30.28
CA VAL A 493 -25.87 4.79 28.99
C VAL A 493 -25.44 3.50 28.31
N ALA A 494 -24.90 2.53 29.07
CA ALA A 494 -24.49 1.23 28.53
C ALA A 494 -25.72 0.42 28.08
N GLU A 495 -26.82 0.48 28.85
CA GLU A 495 -28.11 -0.14 28.50
C GLU A 495 -28.66 0.44 27.19
N ALA A 496 -28.66 1.76 27.04
CA ALA A 496 -29.08 2.42 25.79
C ALA A 496 -28.20 1.99 24.59
N ARG A 497 -26.88 1.78 24.78
CA ARG A 497 -25.98 1.28 23.73
C ARG A 497 -26.26 -0.17 23.38
N PHE A 498 -26.54 -1.02 24.39
CA PHE A 498 -26.91 -2.41 24.18
C PHE A 498 -28.26 -2.53 23.43
N GLY A 499 -29.26 -1.74 23.81
CA GLY A 499 -30.54 -1.65 23.12
C GLY A 499 -30.38 -1.19 21.66
N SER A 500 -29.53 -0.18 21.39
CA SER A 500 -29.23 0.26 20.04
C SER A 500 -28.57 -0.82 19.17
N LEU A 501 -27.64 -1.61 19.74
CA LEU A 501 -27.02 -2.74 19.06
C LEU A 501 -28.05 -3.83 18.75
N ALA A 502 -28.90 -4.18 19.73
CA ALA A 502 -29.96 -5.17 19.57
C ALA A 502 -30.96 -4.76 18.47
N THR A 503 -31.35 -3.49 18.44
CA THR A 503 -32.25 -2.93 17.39
C THR A 503 -31.62 -3.10 16.01
N THR A 504 -30.31 -2.80 15.83
CA THR A 504 -29.63 -2.95 14.54
C THR A 504 -29.55 -4.41 14.08
N LEU A 505 -29.47 -5.36 15.04
CA LEU A 505 -29.53 -6.79 14.77
C LEU A 505 -30.95 -7.33 14.54
N GLY A 506 -31.99 -6.53 14.80
CA GLY A 506 -33.37 -6.99 14.83
C GLY A 506 -33.62 -8.01 15.95
N ALA A 507 -32.98 -7.83 17.10
CA ALA A 507 -32.93 -8.75 18.23
C ALA A 507 -33.56 -8.17 19.49
N GLU A 508 -34.06 -9.06 20.36
CA GLU A 508 -34.46 -8.74 21.73
C GLU A 508 -33.23 -8.77 22.66
N PRO A 509 -32.94 -7.68 23.38
CA PRO A 509 -31.83 -7.64 24.32
C PRO A 509 -32.13 -8.41 25.61
N GLN A 510 -31.18 -9.19 26.07
CA GLN A 510 -31.25 -9.88 27.36
C GLN A 510 -29.94 -9.73 28.13
N VAL A 511 -30.01 -9.27 29.39
CA VAL A 511 -28.84 -9.12 30.26
C VAL A 511 -28.88 -10.22 31.32
N LYS A 512 -27.73 -10.83 31.57
CA LYS A 512 -27.53 -11.83 32.63
C LYS A 512 -26.33 -11.43 33.48
N ILE A 513 -26.46 -11.52 34.80
CA ILE A 513 -25.36 -11.31 35.74
C ILE A 513 -24.93 -12.70 36.23
N THR A 514 -23.68 -13.06 35.87
CA THR A 514 -23.12 -14.37 36.27
C THR A 514 -22.71 -14.31 37.74
N ARG A 515 -22.96 -15.39 38.46
CA ARG A 515 -22.69 -15.50 39.92
C ARG A 515 -21.21 -15.65 40.23
#